data_278987df7953663d520182d556306818
#
_entry.id   278987df7953663d520182d556306818
#
_cell.length_a   1.000
_cell.length_b   1.000
_cell.length_c   1.000
_cell.angle_alpha   90.00
_cell.angle_beta   90.00
_cell.angle_gamma   90.00
#
_symmetry.space_group_name_H-M   'P 1'
#
loop_
_entity.id
_entity.type
_entity.pdbx_description
1 polymer ?
#
loop_
_entity_poly.entity_id
_entity_poly.type
_entity_poly.pdbx_seq_one_letter_code
_entity_poly.pdbx_strand_id
1 'polypeptide(L)' 'MQAIAASVTEAAKALSLGRTSIYLLINEGRLETVKIGRRRLIKVESLRRLLGENS' A
#
# COMPACT_ATOMS: atom_id res chain seq x y z
N MET A 1 7.87 15.05 -8.72
CA MET A 1 8.54 13.84 -8.29
C MET A 1 7.52 12.82 -7.80
N GLN A 2 7.61 11.59 -8.25
CA GLN A 2 6.68 10.56 -7.82
C GLN A 2 7.03 10.06 -6.43
N ALA A 3 6.02 9.85 -5.62
CA ALA A 3 6.22 9.24 -4.30
C ALA A 3 6.64 7.79 -4.47
N ILE A 4 7.60 7.34 -3.67
CA ILE A 4 8.05 5.94 -3.69
C ILE A 4 7.33 5.12 -2.62
N ALA A 5 6.67 5.80 -1.69
CA ALA A 5 5.94 5.14 -0.61
C ALA A 5 4.74 5.99 -0.22
N ALA A 6 3.71 5.35 0.27
CA ALA A 6 2.47 6.00 0.68
C ALA A 6 2.07 5.52 2.07
N SER A 7 1.34 6.36 2.80
CA SER A 7 0.81 5.95 4.08
C SER A 7 -0.33 4.95 3.89
N VAL A 8 -0.73 4.27 4.98
CA VAL A 8 -1.88 3.36 4.94
C VAL A 8 -3.14 4.12 4.49
N THR A 9 -3.32 5.35 4.99
CA THR A 9 -4.48 6.16 4.61
C THR A 9 -4.47 6.49 3.12
N GLU A 10 -3.31 6.85 2.59
CA GLU A 10 -3.18 7.15 1.17
C GLU A 10 -3.43 5.92 0.30
N ALA A 11 -2.92 4.76 0.72
CA ALA A 11 -3.14 3.53 0.01
C ALA A 11 -4.61 3.15 0.01
N ALA A 12 -5.28 3.33 1.16
CA ALA A 12 -6.71 3.03 1.27
C ALA A 12 -7.52 3.89 0.30
N LYS A 13 -7.18 5.17 0.19
CA LYS A 13 -7.84 6.07 -0.75
C LYS A 13 -7.59 5.66 -2.19
N ALA A 14 -6.35 5.31 -2.51
CA ALA A 14 -5.98 4.93 -3.86
C ALA A 14 -6.70 3.68 -4.33
N LEU A 15 -6.94 2.74 -3.42
CA LEU A 15 -7.61 1.48 -3.73
C LEU A 15 -9.11 1.52 -3.44
N SER A 16 -9.60 2.62 -2.87
CA SER A 16 -11.01 2.77 -2.45
C SER A 16 -11.41 1.68 -1.45
N LEU A 17 -10.49 1.34 -0.55
CA LEU A 17 -10.72 0.31 0.47
C LEU A 17 -10.61 0.91 1.86
N GLY A 18 -11.11 0.19 2.85
CA GLY A 18 -10.91 0.56 4.24
C GLY A 18 -9.51 0.19 4.72
N ARG A 19 -9.10 0.77 5.86
CA ARG A 19 -7.78 0.49 6.41
C ARG A 19 -7.62 -0.98 6.78
N THR A 20 -8.68 -1.61 7.26
CA THR A 20 -8.64 -3.02 7.60
C THR A 20 -8.25 -3.87 6.39
N SER A 21 -8.83 -3.55 5.23
CA SER A 21 -8.50 -4.28 4.00
C SER A 21 -7.04 -4.08 3.62
N ILE A 22 -6.49 -2.88 3.84
CA ILE A 22 -5.09 -2.62 3.57
C ILE A 22 -4.20 -3.51 4.44
N TYR A 23 -4.50 -3.62 5.73
CA TYR A 23 -3.72 -4.47 6.62
C TYR A 23 -3.82 -5.95 6.23
N LEU A 24 -4.97 -6.39 5.76
CA LEU A 24 -5.13 -7.76 5.26
C LEU A 24 -4.23 -8.00 4.04
N LEU A 25 -4.18 -7.06 3.12
CA LEU A 25 -3.33 -7.18 1.93
C LEU A 25 -1.86 -7.23 2.30
N ILE A 26 -1.46 -6.47 3.33
CA ILE A 26 -0.10 -6.51 3.84
C ILE A 26 0.21 -7.89 4.43
N ASN A 27 -0.70 -8.43 5.23
CA ASN A 27 -0.52 -9.74 5.85
C ASN A 27 -0.47 -10.87 4.81
N GLU A 28 -1.18 -10.72 3.71
CA GLU A 28 -1.16 -11.70 2.63
C GLU A 28 0.06 -11.59 1.74
N GLY A 29 0.90 -10.59 1.97
CA GLY A 29 2.07 -10.36 1.15
C GLY A 29 1.79 -9.71 -0.19
N ARG A 30 0.58 -9.20 -0.38
CA ARG A 30 0.20 -8.55 -1.64
C ARG A 30 0.62 -7.08 -1.70
N LEU A 31 0.81 -6.46 -0.55
CA LEU A 31 1.36 -5.13 -0.44
C LEU A 31 2.65 -5.19 0.37
N GLU A 32 3.68 -4.57 -0.14
CA GLU A 32 4.97 -4.52 0.52
C GLU A 32 5.08 -3.24 1.31
N THR A 33 5.68 -3.32 2.50
CA THR A 33 5.86 -2.16 3.36
C THR A 33 7.33 -1.92 3.63
N VAL A 34 7.65 -0.66 3.95
CA VAL A 34 8.97 -0.30 4.46
C VAL A 34 8.76 0.46 5.76
N LYS A 35 9.67 0.28 6.69
CA LYS A 35 9.63 0.99 7.95
C LYS A 35 10.70 2.06 7.94
N ILE A 36 10.27 3.31 8.05
CA ILE A 36 11.18 4.45 8.10
C ILE A 36 10.96 5.13 9.45
N GLY A 37 11.95 5.02 10.32
CA GLY A 37 11.80 5.51 11.69
C GLY A 37 10.68 4.76 12.39
N ARG A 38 9.66 5.48 12.83
CA ARG A 38 8.49 4.88 13.49
C ARG A 38 7.31 4.68 12.56
N ARG A 39 7.47 5.03 11.28
CA ARG A 39 6.37 4.99 10.33
C ARG A 39 6.48 3.77 9.43
N ARG A 40 5.35 3.12 9.23
CA ARG A 40 5.25 2.05 8.24
C ARG A 40 4.60 2.65 7.00
N LEU A 41 5.29 2.52 5.88
CA LEU A 41 4.81 3.04 4.61
C LEU A 41 4.67 1.89 3.62
N ILE A 42 3.77 2.06 2.66
CA ILE A 42 3.51 1.04 1.65
C ILE A 42 4.24 1.45 0.38
N LYS A 43 4.97 0.52 -0.22
CA LYS A 43 5.67 0.79 -1.47
C LYS A 43 4.67 1.03 -2.58
N VAL A 44 4.78 2.17 -3.24
CA VAL A 44 3.89 2.53 -4.34
C VAL A 44 3.96 1.50 -5.46
N GLU A 45 5.14 0.91 -5.67
CA GLU A 45 5.31 -0.13 -6.67
C GLU A 45 4.39 -1.32 -6.42
N SER A 46 4.23 -1.73 -5.15
CA SER A 46 3.34 -2.84 -4.84
C SER A 46 1.88 -2.47 -5.04
N LEU A 47 1.52 -1.20 -4.80
CA LEU A 47 0.17 -0.72 -5.11
C LEU A 47 -0.12 -0.79 -6.61
N ARG A 48 0.84 -0.37 -7.42
CA ARG A 48 0.70 -0.41 -8.88
C ARG A 48 0.55 -1.84 -9.37
N ARG A 49 1.33 -2.75 -8.81
CA ARG A 49 1.28 -4.16 -9.17
C ARG A 49 -0.09 -4.73 -8.85
N LEU A 50 -0.62 -4.42 -7.68
CA LEU A 50 -1.93 -4.90 -7.27
C LEU A 50 -3.03 -4.39 -8.19
N LEU A 51 -2.98 -3.11 -8.55
CA LEU A 51 -3.95 -2.52 -9.47
C LEU A 51 -3.83 -3.14 -10.86
N GLY A 52 -2.62 -3.44 -11.29
CA GLY A 52 -2.40 -4.09 -12.58
C GLY A 52 -2.98 -5.49 -12.64
N GLU A 53 -2.92 -6.23 -11.53
CA GLU A 53 -3.46 -7.58 -11.46
C GLU A 53 -4.99 -7.59 -11.59
N ASN A 54 -5.64 -6.50 -11.24
CA ASN A 54 -7.09 -6.40 -11.23
C ASN A 54 -7.67 -5.77 -12.50
N SER A 55 -6.83 -5.39 -13.43
CA SER A 55 -7.29 -4.72 -14.65
C SER A 55 -7.32 -5.63 -15.86
#